data_371944dce59c6c51e380aef26ccaa58e
#
_entry.id   371944dce59c6c51e380aef26ccaa58e
#
_cell.length_a   1.000
_cell.length_b   1.000
_cell.length_c   1.000
_cell.angle_alpha   90.00
_cell.angle_beta   90.00
_cell.angle_gamma   90.00
#
_symmetry.space_group_name_H-M   'P 1'
#
loop_
_entity.id
_entity.type
_entity.pdbx_description
1 polymer ?
#
loop_
_entity_poly.entity_id
_entity_poly.type
_entity_poly.pdbx_seq_one_letter_code
_entity_poly.pdbx_strand_id
1 'polypeptide(L)'
;MNVSKLLWDVARSDHHRGLPILSFPAAFIAEPFARGLISMIGVQLTEEDAICGKPLKEQRQRQAEVLFCAAERNGEYLIPNGEYVPTSGDNLYMVGSNKELQKMLRYMGRTWNKVKNVSVLGGSRTAMYLAWELQHTGCRVRIVEKDPERSRILSAEIPQAVII
;
A
#
# COMPACT_ATOMS: atom_id res chain seq x y z
N MET A 1 7.88 5.92 0.72
CA MET A 1 7.21 5.00 -0.23
C MET A 1 8.28 4.40 -1.14
N ASN A 2 8.39 3.07 -1.20
CA ASN A 2 9.44 2.42 -2.00
C ASN A 2 9.02 2.39 -3.48
N VAL A 3 9.68 3.20 -4.31
CA VAL A 3 9.37 3.36 -5.75
C VAL A 3 9.56 2.05 -6.53
N SER A 4 10.55 1.23 -6.15
CA SER A 4 10.82 -0.07 -6.81
C SER A 4 9.62 -1.02 -6.67
N LYS A 5 8.93 -0.97 -5.54
CA LYS A 5 7.74 -1.78 -5.29
C LYS A 5 6.54 -1.29 -6.08
N LEU A 6 6.33 0.04 -6.14
CA LEU A 6 5.28 0.62 -6.97
C LEU A 6 5.44 0.21 -8.44
N LEU A 7 6.67 0.20 -8.96
CA LEU A 7 6.99 -0.23 -10.33
C LEU A 7 6.75 -1.73 -10.54
N TRP A 8 7.01 -2.55 -9.52
CA TRP A 8 6.78 -3.99 -9.57
C TRP A 8 5.28 -4.32 -9.57
N ASP A 9 4.51 -3.61 -8.77
CA ASP A 9 3.05 -3.75 -8.69
C ASP A 9 2.39 -3.35 -10.03
N VAL A 10 2.88 -2.29 -10.69
CA VAL A 10 2.42 -1.88 -12.02
C VAL A 10 2.76 -2.91 -13.10
N ALA A 11 3.96 -3.50 -13.06
CA ALA A 11 4.39 -4.49 -14.04
C ALA A 11 3.65 -5.84 -13.91
N ARG A 12 3.09 -6.15 -12.75
CA ARG A 12 2.33 -7.39 -12.46
C ARG A 12 0.81 -7.22 -12.51
N SER A 13 0.30 -6.01 -12.53
CA SER A 13 -1.16 -5.81 -12.52
C SER A 13 -1.76 -6.28 -13.84
N ASP A 14 -2.52 -7.36 -13.80
CA ASP A 14 -3.57 -7.59 -14.80
C ASP A 14 -4.47 -6.36 -14.80
N HIS A 15 -4.69 -5.76 -15.96
CA HIS A 15 -5.25 -4.43 -16.25
C HIS A 15 -6.54 -3.97 -15.53
N HIS A 16 -6.93 -4.58 -14.43
CA HIS A 16 -8.19 -4.26 -13.71
C HIS A 16 -8.06 -4.09 -12.20
N ARG A 17 -6.84 -4.03 -11.65
CA ARG A 17 -6.65 -3.97 -10.20
C ARG A 17 -5.84 -2.73 -9.82
N GLY A 18 -6.50 -1.74 -9.24
CA GLY A 18 -5.84 -0.53 -8.73
C GLY A 18 -4.63 -0.87 -7.85
N LEU A 19 -3.67 0.04 -7.80
CA LEU A 19 -2.42 -0.15 -7.06
C LEU A 19 -2.70 -0.39 -5.56
N PRO A 20 -2.48 -1.60 -5.02
CA PRO A 20 -2.84 -1.94 -3.64
C PRO A 20 -2.20 -1.04 -2.61
N ILE A 21 -0.97 -0.58 -2.89
CA ILE A 21 -0.21 0.32 -2.01
C ILE A 21 -0.91 1.67 -1.78
N LEU A 22 -1.72 2.14 -2.73
CA LEU A 22 -2.50 3.36 -2.58
C LEU A 22 -3.68 3.19 -1.63
N SER A 23 -4.15 1.94 -1.46
CA SER A 23 -5.21 1.59 -0.51
C SER A 23 -4.69 1.47 0.91
N PHE A 24 -3.38 1.23 1.07
CA PHE A 24 -2.71 1.02 2.34
C PHE A 24 -1.38 1.78 2.43
N PRO A 25 -1.38 3.13 2.45
CA PRO A 25 -0.14 3.91 2.43
C PRO A 25 0.76 3.70 3.66
N ALA A 26 0.17 3.21 4.77
CA ALA A 26 0.91 2.89 6.00
C ALA A 26 1.60 1.51 5.95
N ALA A 27 1.31 0.71 4.91
CA ALA A 27 1.92 -0.61 4.73
C ALA A 27 3.20 -0.51 3.89
N PHE A 28 4.22 -1.28 4.26
CA PHE A 28 5.41 -1.42 3.42
C PHE A 28 5.26 -2.51 2.36
N ILE A 29 4.27 -3.42 2.53
CA ILE A 29 3.84 -4.41 1.55
C ILE A 29 2.31 -4.46 1.49
N ALA A 30 1.75 -4.62 0.28
CA ALA A 30 0.33 -4.86 0.05
C ALA A 30 0.18 -5.77 -1.17
N GLU A 31 -0.25 -7.01 -0.95
CA GLU A 31 -0.42 -8.03 -1.99
C GLU A 31 -1.89 -8.46 -2.06
N PRO A 32 -2.57 -8.27 -3.19
CA PRO A 32 -3.94 -8.71 -3.37
C PRO A 32 -4.01 -10.20 -3.70
N PHE A 33 -5.03 -10.87 -3.14
CA PHE A 33 -5.37 -12.27 -3.39
C PHE A 33 -6.83 -12.40 -3.82
N ALA A 34 -7.20 -13.56 -4.33
CA ALA A 34 -8.58 -13.89 -4.70
C ALA A 34 -9.25 -12.78 -5.53
N ARG A 35 -8.58 -12.32 -6.59
CA ARG A 35 -9.03 -11.22 -7.46
C ARG A 35 -9.26 -9.89 -6.72
N GLY A 36 -8.49 -9.63 -5.66
CA GLY A 36 -8.58 -8.40 -4.88
C GLY A 36 -9.65 -8.39 -3.79
N LEU A 37 -10.32 -9.53 -3.54
CA LEU A 37 -11.30 -9.66 -2.46
C LEU A 37 -10.66 -9.62 -1.09
N ILE A 38 -9.44 -10.16 -0.99
CA ILE A 38 -8.60 -10.13 0.21
C ILE A 38 -7.22 -9.59 -0.15
N SER A 39 -6.56 -9.02 0.83
CA SER A 39 -5.17 -8.57 0.68
C SER A 39 -4.34 -9.01 1.88
N MET A 40 -3.05 -9.19 1.67
CA MET A 40 -2.06 -9.26 2.73
C MET A 40 -1.34 -7.92 2.80
N ILE A 41 -1.23 -7.35 3.98
CA ILE A 41 -0.43 -6.16 4.22
C ILE A 41 0.62 -6.42 5.29
N GLY A 42 1.80 -5.81 5.13
CA GLY A 42 2.84 -5.77 6.15
C GLY A 42 3.02 -4.36 6.66
N VAL A 43 3.05 -4.20 7.97
CA VAL A 43 3.27 -2.92 8.64
C VAL A 43 4.39 -3.04 9.66
N GLN A 44 5.29 -2.07 9.67
CA GLN A 44 6.27 -1.95 10.74
C GLN A 44 5.61 -1.22 11.92
N LEU A 45 5.64 -1.82 13.10
CA LEU A 45 5.04 -1.25 14.30
C LEU A 45 5.90 -0.13 14.88
N THR A 46 5.24 0.86 15.42
CA THR A 46 5.83 1.97 16.16
C THR A 46 5.29 2.01 17.60
N GLU A 47 5.87 2.80 18.47
CA GLU A 47 5.40 2.97 19.84
C GLU A 47 3.98 3.56 19.91
N GLU A 48 3.56 4.29 18.87
CA GLU A 48 2.25 4.94 18.78
C GLU A 48 1.13 3.96 18.40
N ASP A 49 1.48 2.75 17.91
CA ASP A 49 0.47 1.78 17.47
C ASP A 49 -0.26 1.17 18.68
N ALA A 50 -1.57 1.38 18.75
CA ALA A 50 -2.42 0.95 19.87
C ALA A 50 -2.45 -0.59 20.08
N ILE A 51 -1.94 -1.35 19.12
CA ILE A 51 -1.82 -2.81 19.18
C ILE A 51 -0.60 -3.26 20.02
N CYS A 52 0.40 -2.39 20.23
CA CYS A 52 1.60 -2.71 20.96
C CYS A 52 1.31 -2.93 22.48
N GLY A 53 2.05 -3.86 23.07
CA GLY A 53 2.01 -4.12 24.50
C GLY A 53 0.82 -4.94 25.00
N LYS A 54 -0.05 -5.45 24.10
CA LYS A 54 -1.21 -6.27 24.47
C LYS A 54 -1.24 -7.56 23.64
N PRO A 55 -1.60 -8.72 24.23
CA PRO A 55 -1.73 -9.97 23.48
C PRO A 55 -2.74 -9.88 22.34
N LEU A 56 -2.46 -10.53 21.21
CA LEU A 56 -3.34 -10.51 20.03
C LEU A 56 -4.74 -11.06 20.32
N LYS A 57 -4.90 -12.00 21.25
CA LYS A 57 -6.20 -12.51 21.68
C LYS A 57 -7.13 -11.42 22.22
N GLU A 58 -6.58 -10.41 22.90
CA GLU A 58 -7.33 -9.28 23.43
C GLU A 58 -7.73 -8.27 22.36
N GLN A 59 -6.98 -8.25 21.25
CA GLN A 59 -7.20 -7.38 20.10
C GLN A 59 -8.31 -7.91 19.18
N ARG A 60 -8.39 -9.26 19.05
CA ARG A 60 -9.21 -9.95 18.06
C ARG A 60 -10.72 -9.78 18.27
N GLN A 61 -11.18 -9.63 19.51
CA GLN A 61 -12.60 -9.63 19.84
C GLN A 61 -13.32 -8.30 19.60
N ARG A 62 -12.61 -7.22 19.30
CA ARG A 62 -13.20 -5.86 19.35
C ARG A 62 -13.20 -5.07 18.05
N GLN A 63 -12.35 -5.37 17.06
CA GLN A 63 -12.03 -4.34 16.08
C GLN A 63 -12.19 -4.76 14.60
N ALA A 64 -11.62 -5.87 14.14
CA ALA A 64 -11.63 -6.24 12.73
C ALA A 64 -11.43 -7.74 12.52
N GLU A 65 -12.03 -8.29 11.48
CA GLU A 65 -11.84 -9.69 11.06
C GLU A 65 -10.58 -9.80 10.19
N VAL A 66 -9.42 -9.78 10.83
CA VAL A 66 -8.12 -9.96 10.18
C VAL A 66 -7.37 -11.15 10.77
N LEU A 67 -6.60 -11.82 9.93
CA LEU A 67 -5.67 -12.87 10.34
C LEU A 67 -4.26 -12.28 10.43
N PHE A 68 -3.64 -12.37 11.60
CA PHE A 68 -2.20 -12.12 11.76
C PHE A 68 -1.45 -13.37 11.32
N CYS A 69 -0.88 -13.35 10.12
CA CYS A 69 -0.32 -14.55 9.48
C CYS A 69 1.18 -14.72 9.71
N ALA A 70 1.90 -13.63 9.96
CA ALA A 70 3.32 -13.67 10.31
C ALA A 70 3.72 -12.43 11.12
N ALA A 71 4.79 -12.55 11.87
CA ALA A 71 5.50 -11.44 12.49
C ALA A 71 7.00 -11.64 12.29
N GLU A 72 7.74 -10.55 12.18
CA GLU A 72 9.20 -10.54 12.14
C GLU A 72 9.68 -9.63 13.27
N ARG A 73 10.58 -10.14 14.09
CA ARG A 73 11.27 -9.43 15.17
C ARG A 73 12.76 -9.70 15.10
N ASN A 74 13.57 -8.67 14.96
CA ASN A 74 15.04 -8.77 14.89
C ASN A 74 15.54 -9.70 13.76
N GLY A 75 14.82 -9.77 12.63
CA GLY A 75 15.16 -10.65 11.50
C GLY A 75 14.66 -12.09 11.64
N GLU A 76 14.02 -12.44 12.74
CA GLU A 76 13.41 -13.76 12.94
C GLU A 76 11.91 -13.72 12.63
N TYR A 77 11.46 -14.68 11.81
CA TYR A 77 10.06 -14.83 11.43
C TYR A 77 9.36 -15.86 12.31
N LEU A 78 8.14 -15.53 12.73
CA LEU A 78 7.28 -16.43 13.48
C LEU A 78 5.82 -16.30 13.03
N ILE A 79 5.02 -17.33 13.32
CA ILE A 79 3.56 -17.29 13.18
C ILE A 79 2.99 -16.87 14.54
N PRO A 80 2.41 -15.66 14.64
CA PRO A 80 1.93 -15.17 15.93
C PRO A 80 0.66 -15.93 16.34
N ASN A 81 0.64 -16.36 17.58
CA ASN A 81 -0.56 -16.92 18.21
C ASN A 81 -1.28 -15.86 19.07
N GLY A 82 -2.35 -16.26 19.76
CA GLY A 82 -3.13 -15.32 20.59
C GLY A 82 -2.36 -14.69 21.74
N GLU A 83 -1.31 -15.33 22.24
CA GLU A 83 -0.46 -14.83 23.34
C GLU A 83 0.66 -13.89 22.84
N TYR A 84 0.87 -13.79 21.53
CA TYR A 84 1.88 -12.91 20.98
C TYR A 84 1.58 -11.45 21.34
N VAL A 85 2.56 -10.77 21.91
CA VAL A 85 2.51 -9.35 22.27
C VAL A 85 3.33 -8.57 21.24
N PRO A 86 2.69 -7.83 20.32
CA PRO A 86 3.39 -6.95 19.39
C PRO A 86 4.15 -5.85 20.13
N THR A 87 5.33 -5.52 19.62
CA THR A 87 6.16 -4.44 20.15
C THR A 87 6.62 -3.52 19.03
N SER A 88 7.03 -2.31 19.40
CA SER A 88 7.64 -1.37 18.45
C SER A 88 8.85 -2.01 17.76
N GLY A 89 8.97 -1.81 16.46
CA GLY A 89 10.01 -2.41 15.62
C GLY A 89 9.62 -3.73 14.96
N ASP A 90 8.57 -4.42 15.44
CA ASP A 90 8.08 -5.63 14.75
C ASP A 90 7.51 -5.29 13.38
N ASN A 91 7.76 -6.16 12.40
CA ASN A 91 7.01 -6.19 11.15
C ASN A 91 5.85 -7.17 11.30
N LEU A 92 4.62 -6.67 11.24
CA LEU A 92 3.42 -7.49 11.42
C LEU A 92 2.68 -7.65 10.10
N TYR A 93 2.38 -8.89 9.73
CA TYR A 93 1.69 -9.23 8.49
C TYR A 93 0.26 -9.66 8.78
N MET A 94 -0.69 -9.04 8.07
CA MET A 94 -2.13 -9.23 8.26
C MET A 94 -2.81 -9.57 6.94
N VAL A 95 -3.77 -10.49 6.99
CA VAL A 95 -4.62 -10.89 5.85
C VAL A 95 -6.08 -10.63 6.19
N GLY A 96 -6.82 -10.05 5.27
CA GLY A 96 -8.24 -9.78 5.42
C GLY A 96 -8.84 -9.08 4.21
N SER A 97 -10.14 -8.79 4.26
CA SER A 97 -10.75 -7.91 3.26
C SER A 97 -10.17 -6.50 3.40
N ASN A 98 -10.16 -5.74 2.30
CA ASN A 98 -9.64 -4.36 2.32
C ASN A 98 -10.34 -3.51 3.39
N LYS A 99 -11.64 -3.73 3.60
CA LYS A 99 -12.43 -3.03 4.62
C LYS A 99 -11.95 -3.35 6.05
N GLU A 100 -11.71 -4.62 6.34
CA GLU A 100 -11.28 -5.07 7.67
C GLU A 100 -9.82 -4.68 7.96
N LEU A 101 -8.94 -4.77 6.95
CA LEU A 101 -7.58 -4.26 7.08
C LEU A 101 -7.55 -2.75 7.36
N GLN A 102 -8.40 -1.97 6.69
CA GLN A 102 -8.53 -0.54 6.96
C GLN A 102 -9.07 -0.25 8.36
N LYS A 103 -10.01 -1.07 8.87
CA LYS A 103 -10.47 -0.94 10.26
C LYS A 103 -9.34 -1.22 11.24
N MET A 104 -8.55 -2.28 11.01
CA MET A 104 -7.42 -2.63 11.87
C MET A 104 -6.38 -1.51 11.89
N LEU A 105 -6.02 -0.96 10.73
CA LEU A 105 -5.07 0.15 10.68
C LEU A 105 -5.58 1.40 11.42
N ARG A 106 -6.88 1.73 11.29
CA ARG A 106 -7.48 2.82 12.08
C ARG A 106 -7.45 2.54 13.58
N TYR A 107 -7.71 1.31 13.99
CA TYR A 107 -7.59 0.90 15.40
C TYR A 107 -6.17 1.06 15.93
N MET A 108 -5.16 0.74 15.10
CA MET A 108 -3.74 0.97 15.44
C MET A 108 -3.39 2.46 15.57
N GLY A 109 -4.30 3.38 15.24
CA GLY A 109 -4.05 4.82 15.23
C GLY A 109 -3.56 5.33 13.88
N ARG A 110 -3.45 4.47 12.88
CA ARG A 110 -2.96 4.82 11.55
C ARG A 110 -4.09 5.36 10.68
N THR A 111 -4.16 6.65 10.57
CA THR A 111 -5.10 7.34 9.68
C THR A 111 -4.37 7.83 8.44
N TRP A 112 -5.02 7.76 7.30
CA TRP A 112 -4.51 8.34 6.06
C TRP A 112 -5.65 8.92 5.23
N ASN A 113 -5.34 9.94 4.48
CA ASN A 113 -6.22 10.42 3.43
C ASN A 113 -5.98 9.61 2.15
N LYS A 114 -7.05 9.32 1.42
CA LYS A 114 -6.92 8.73 0.07
C LYS A 114 -5.96 9.58 -0.75
N VAL A 115 -4.98 8.93 -1.38
CA VAL A 115 -4.06 9.60 -2.29
C VAL A 115 -4.87 10.22 -3.43
N LYS A 116 -4.75 11.53 -3.61
CA LYS A 116 -5.47 12.28 -4.65
C LYS A 116 -4.54 12.85 -5.71
N ASN A 117 -3.29 13.08 -5.36
CA ASN A 117 -2.30 13.68 -6.26
C ASN A 117 -1.03 12.82 -6.24
N VAL A 118 -0.52 12.52 -7.42
CA VAL A 118 0.71 11.76 -7.59
C VAL A 118 1.61 12.53 -8.53
N SER A 119 2.88 12.73 -8.14
CA SER A 119 3.90 13.29 -9.01
C SER A 119 4.90 12.20 -9.38
N VAL A 120 5.15 12.04 -10.67
CA VAL A 120 6.09 11.09 -11.25
C VAL A 120 7.27 11.87 -11.79
N LEU A 121 8.48 11.50 -11.41
CA LEU A 121 9.71 12.12 -11.91
C LEU A 121 10.26 11.30 -13.07
N GLY A 122 10.37 11.93 -14.24
CA GLY A 122 10.78 11.32 -15.50
C GLY A 122 9.63 10.68 -16.28
N GLY A 123 9.63 10.91 -17.59
CA GLY A 123 8.61 10.44 -18.54
C GLY A 123 8.95 9.11 -19.21
N SER A 124 9.46 8.11 -18.47
CA SER A 124 9.76 6.79 -19.03
C SER A 124 8.49 6.06 -19.50
N ARG A 125 8.64 4.97 -20.26
CA ARG A 125 7.49 4.10 -20.61
C ARG A 125 6.78 3.59 -19.34
N THR A 126 7.54 3.24 -18.31
CA THR A 126 6.99 2.81 -17.02
C THR A 126 6.19 3.94 -16.35
N ALA A 127 6.66 5.18 -16.43
CA ALA A 127 5.93 6.34 -15.91
C ALA A 127 4.60 6.55 -16.64
N MET A 128 4.56 6.31 -17.95
CA MET A 128 3.35 6.38 -18.77
C MET A 128 2.32 5.32 -18.35
N TYR A 129 2.72 4.06 -18.23
CA TYR A 129 1.83 2.99 -17.76
C TYR A 129 1.34 3.24 -16.32
N LEU A 130 2.23 3.69 -15.44
CA LEU A 130 1.87 4.07 -14.07
C LEU A 130 0.82 5.20 -14.07
N ALA A 131 0.98 6.20 -14.93
CA ALA A 131 0.04 7.31 -15.03
C ALA A 131 -1.34 6.82 -15.49
N TRP A 132 -1.43 5.91 -16.44
CA TRP A 132 -2.68 5.31 -16.88
C TRP A 132 -3.39 4.56 -15.74
N GLU A 133 -2.68 3.70 -15.01
CA GLU A 133 -3.23 2.98 -13.87
C GLU A 133 -3.72 3.93 -12.77
N LEU A 134 -2.93 4.95 -12.46
CA LEU A 134 -3.28 5.93 -11.44
C LEU A 134 -4.54 6.73 -11.78
N GLN A 135 -4.76 7.06 -13.05
CA GLN A 135 -5.97 7.78 -13.49
C GLN A 135 -7.23 6.97 -13.22
N HIS A 136 -7.19 5.64 -13.41
CA HIS A 136 -8.31 4.75 -13.11
C HIS A 136 -8.65 4.68 -11.61
N THR A 137 -7.71 5.05 -10.74
CA THR A 137 -7.96 5.15 -9.29
C THR A 137 -8.58 6.48 -8.84
N GLY A 138 -8.74 7.43 -9.78
CA GLY A 138 -9.21 8.78 -9.52
C GLY A 138 -8.14 9.73 -8.95
N CYS A 139 -6.86 9.37 -9.08
CA CYS A 139 -5.74 10.23 -8.74
C CYS A 139 -5.47 11.24 -9.85
N ARG A 140 -5.13 12.48 -9.47
CA ARG A 140 -4.54 13.45 -10.39
C ARG A 140 -3.06 13.18 -10.54
N VAL A 141 -2.61 12.98 -11.77
CA VAL A 141 -1.22 12.62 -12.07
C VAL A 141 -0.50 13.82 -12.67
N ARG A 142 0.71 14.07 -12.19
CA ARG A 142 1.65 15.04 -12.74
C ARG A 142 2.94 14.31 -13.08
N ILE A 143 3.47 14.52 -14.29
CA ILE A 143 4.76 13.99 -14.73
C ILE A 143 5.70 15.15 -14.94
N VAL A 144 6.87 15.12 -14.30
CA VAL A 144 7.94 16.09 -14.49
C VAL A 144 8.96 15.48 -15.46
N GLU A 145 9.08 16.05 -16.66
CA GLU A 145 9.99 15.57 -17.70
C GLU A 145 10.82 16.73 -18.25
N LYS A 146 12.13 16.54 -18.25
CA LYS A 146 13.09 17.57 -18.69
C LYS A 146 13.21 17.70 -20.21
N ASP A 147 12.90 16.62 -20.96
CA ASP A 147 13.01 16.57 -22.41
C ASP A 147 11.71 17.12 -23.04
N PRO A 148 11.76 18.25 -23.76
CA PRO A 148 10.58 18.88 -24.37
C PRO A 148 9.89 17.99 -25.41
N GLU A 149 10.66 17.20 -26.19
CA GLU A 149 10.12 16.32 -27.21
C GLU A 149 9.32 15.19 -26.55
N ARG A 150 9.89 14.60 -25.48
CA ARG A 150 9.22 13.57 -24.69
C ARG A 150 8.00 14.12 -23.96
N SER A 151 8.05 15.34 -23.46
CA SER A 151 6.91 16.02 -22.84
C SER A 151 5.74 16.16 -23.82
N ARG A 152 5.99 16.48 -25.08
CA ARG A 152 4.95 16.54 -26.14
C ARG A 152 4.33 15.20 -26.40
N ILE A 153 5.15 14.14 -26.50
CA ILE A 153 4.65 12.76 -26.69
C ILE A 153 3.76 12.35 -25.52
N LEU A 154 4.21 12.55 -24.27
CA LEU A 154 3.45 12.23 -23.08
C LEU A 154 2.12 12.99 -22.99
N SER A 155 2.11 14.27 -23.35
CA SER A 155 0.89 15.09 -23.38
C SER A 155 -0.14 14.58 -24.39
N ALA A 156 0.31 14.01 -25.50
CA ALA A 156 -0.56 13.38 -26.50
C ALA A 156 -1.09 12.02 -26.05
N GLU A 157 -0.23 11.21 -25.42
CA GLU A 157 -0.55 9.84 -24.97
C GLU A 157 -1.38 9.81 -23.68
N ILE A 158 -1.20 10.81 -22.80
CA ILE A 158 -1.86 10.87 -21.47
C ILE A 158 -2.51 12.25 -21.27
N PRO A 159 -3.58 12.57 -22.01
CA PRO A 159 -4.15 13.93 -22.00
C PRO A 159 -4.73 14.34 -20.63
N GLN A 160 -4.99 13.41 -19.72
CA GLN A 160 -5.49 13.69 -18.37
C GLN A 160 -4.38 13.95 -17.35
N ALA A 161 -3.11 13.71 -17.68
CA ALA A 161 -1.98 14.02 -16.82
C ALA A 161 -1.46 15.44 -17.10
N VAL A 162 -0.97 16.08 -16.05
CA VAL A 162 -0.25 17.37 -16.20
C VAL A 162 1.22 17.05 -16.45
N ILE A 163 1.75 17.45 -17.62
CA ILE A 163 3.16 17.29 -17.95
C ILE A 163 3.86 18.63 -17.72
N ILE A 164 4.98 18.60 -17.00
CA ILE A 164 5.78 19.79 -16.62
C ILE A 164 7.24 19.54 -17.01
#